data_7cca82cb4f845d7af9cff1f93982c891
#
_entry.id   7cca82cb4f845d7af9cff1f93982c891
#
_cell.length_a   1.000
_cell.length_b   1.000
_cell.length_c   1.000
_cell.angle_alpha   90.00
_cell.angle_beta   90.00
_cell.angle_gamma   90.00
#
_symmetry.space_group_name_H-M   'P 1'
#
loop_
_entity.id
_entity.type
_entity.pdbx_description
1 polymer ?
#
loop_
_entity_poly.entity_id
_entity_poly.type
_entity_poly.pdbx_seq_one_letter_code
_entity_poly.pdbx_strand_id
1 'polypeptide(L)'
;LMSVQGVFNTRVMDSSNMWATNSWVQLTAFIVCIAMWLFTGREDLLSVFSVSNKLYLLGGVIGAFITFTVIKSISGLGPAYATMLILLSQLVVSCVIEAIGLFDTEKAQLEWSKLIGVILMVSGIIVFQK
;
A
#
# COMPACT_ATOMS: atom_id res chain seq x y z
N LEU A 1 -6.28 0.86 9.78
CA LEU A 1 -5.53 2.11 9.58
C LEU A 1 -5.58 2.61 8.15
N MET A 2 -5.33 1.77 7.13
CA MET A 2 -5.39 2.18 5.71
C MET A 2 -6.72 2.80 5.31
N SER A 3 -7.84 2.21 5.74
CA SER A 3 -9.17 2.73 5.42
C SER A 3 -9.41 4.10 6.03
N VAL A 4 -9.02 4.28 7.30
CA VAL A 4 -9.13 5.58 7.99
C VAL A 4 -8.25 6.63 7.31
N GLN A 5 -7.00 6.27 7.01
CA GLN A 5 -6.08 7.14 6.29
C GLN A 5 -6.64 7.55 4.92
N GLY A 6 -7.17 6.57 4.18
CA GLY A 6 -7.75 6.82 2.87
C GLY A 6 -8.92 7.81 2.90
N VAL A 7 -9.81 7.66 3.88
CA VAL A 7 -10.95 8.57 4.07
C VAL A 7 -10.44 9.98 4.44
N PHE A 8 -9.48 10.09 5.37
CA PHE A 8 -8.92 11.38 5.75
C PHE A 8 -8.26 12.09 4.56
N ASN A 9 -7.48 11.35 3.78
CA ASN A 9 -6.81 11.90 2.59
C ASN A 9 -7.83 12.37 1.55
N THR A 10 -8.92 11.63 1.37
CA THR A 10 -10.00 12.03 0.45
C THR A 10 -10.65 13.33 0.91
N ARG A 11 -10.89 13.49 2.21
CA ARG A 11 -11.45 14.73 2.77
C ARG A 11 -10.52 15.94 2.57
N VAL A 12 -9.21 15.73 2.73
CA VAL A 12 -8.24 16.79 2.44
C VAL A 12 -8.26 17.14 0.96
N MET A 13 -8.38 16.14 0.10
CA MET A 13 -8.46 16.35 -1.35
C MET A 13 -9.71 17.16 -1.74
N ASP A 14 -10.83 16.97 -1.06
CA ASP A 14 -12.08 17.73 -1.34
C ASP A 14 -11.91 19.25 -1.15
N SER A 15 -10.99 19.66 -0.28
CA SER A 15 -10.67 21.07 -0.01
C SER A 15 -9.41 21.58 -0.71
N SER A 16 -8.69 20.71 -1.42
CA SER A 16 -7.45 21.04 -2.09
C SER A 16 -7.37 20.27 -3.43
N ASN A 17 -6.18 20.03 -3.92
CA ASN A 17 -6.01 19.15 -5.09
C ASN A 17 -5.27 17.86 -4.73
N MET A 18 -5.34 16.88 -5.64
CA MET A 18 -4.78 15.55 -5.44
C MET A 18 -3.28 15.58 -5.08
N TRP A 19 -2.50 16.38 -5.80
CA TRP A 19 -1.05 16.43 -5.61
C TRP A 19 -0.65 17.15 -4.32
N ALA A 20 -1.39 18.21 -3.96
CA ALA A 20 -1.20 18.90 -2.69
C ALA A 20 -1.51 17.96 -1.51
N THR A 21 -2.60 17.22 -1.58
CA THR A 21 -2.97 16.21 -0.58
C THR A 21 -1.89 15.15 -0.45
N ASN A 22 -1.44 14.60 -1.57
CA ASN A 22 -0.41 13.57 -1.58
C ASN A 22 0.90 14.09 -0.99
N SER A 23 1.31 15.31 -1.35
CA SER A 23 2.51 15.95 -0.79
C SER A 23 2.42 16.14 0.71
N TRP A 24 1.27 16.58 1.21
CA TRP A 24 1.02 16.76 2.64
C TRP A 24 1.10 15.43 3.40
N VAL A 25 0.49 14.39 2.86
CA VAL A 25 0.52 13.05 3.45
C VAL A 25 1.94 12.52 3.57
N GLN A 26 2.72 12.64 2.50
CA GLN A 26 4.11 12.18 2.49
C GLN A 26 4.99 13.01 3.43
N LEU A 27 4.77 14.33 3.50
CA LEU A 27 5.51 15.20 4.39
C LEU A 27 5.23 14.87 5.86
N THR A 28 3.97 14.72 6.24
CA THR A 28 3.59 14.36 7.62
C THR A 28 4.12 12.98 8.00
N ALA A 29 4.06 12.01 7.10
CA ALA A 29 4.65 10.70 7.31
C ALA A 29 6.16 10.78 7.53
N PHE A 30 6.86 11.58 6.73
CA PHE A 30 8.30 11.80 6.87
C PHE A 30 8.65 12.39 8.23
N ILE A 31 7.92 13.41 8.68
CA ILE A 31 8.14 14.05 10.00
C ILE A 31 7.96 13.03 11.13
N VAL A 32 6.90 12.21 11.08
CA VAL A 32 6.66 11.18 12.08
C VAL A 32 7.78 10.13 12.08
N CYS A 33 8.23 9.71 10.91
CA CYS A 33 9.33 8.74 10.80
C CYS A 33 10.62 9.29 11.38
N ILE A 34 10.96 10.56 11.11
CA ILE A 34 12.14 11.20 11.67
C ILE A 34 12.02 11.31 13.19
N ALA A 35 10.86 11.70 13.72
CA ALA A 35 10.63 11.76 15.16
C ALA A 35 10.84 10.40 15.80
N MET A 36 10.25 9.34 15.25
CA MET A 36 10.43 7.98 15.74
C MET A 36 11.88 7.51 15.67
N TRP A 37 12.60 7.85 14.61
CA TRP A 37 14.02 7.54 14.49
C TRP A 37 14.85 8.20 15.60
N LEU A 38 14.54 9.46 15.94
CA LEU A 38 15.21 10.18 17.03
C LEU A 38 14.95 9.53 18.39
N PHE A 39 13.76 8.95 18.61
CA PHE A 39 13.41 8.30 19.89
C PHE A 39 13.93 6.88 19.98
N THR A 40 14.16 6.17 18.88
CA THR A 40 14.53 4.74 18.87
C THR A 40 16.02 4.47 18.87
N GLY A 41 16.88 5.47 19.05
CA GLY A 41 18.30 5.26 19.28
C GLY A 41 19.23 5.75 18.18
N ARG A 42 18.74 6.45 17.19
CA ARG A 42 19.53 7.15 16.14
C ARG A 42 20.49 6.24 15.38
N GLU A 43 19.99 5.09 14.95
CA GLU A 43 20.75 4.24 14.04
C GLU A 43 21.12 4.99 12.76
N ASP A 44 22.16 4.52 12.08
CA ASP A 44 22.67 5.21 10.89
C ASP A 44 21.63 5.25 9.77
N LEU A 45 21.12 6.43 9.45
CA LEU A 45 20.21 6.64 8.32
C LEU A 45 20.82 6.28 6.98
N LEU A 46 22.15 6.41 6.87
CA LEU A 46 22.86 6.08 5.64
C LEU A 46 22.90 4.57 5.36
N SER A 47 22.62 3.74 6.37
CA SER A 47 22.52 2.29 6.18
C SER A 47 21.44 1.89 5.18
N VAL A 48 20.41 2.73 4.98
CA VAL A 48 19.38 2.54 3.96
C VAL A 48 20.00 2.45 2.55
N PHE A 49 21.06 3.18 2.28
CA PHE A 49 21.75 3.15 1.00
C PHE A 49 22.70 1.94 0.82
N SER A 50 22.88 1.13 1.85
CA SER A 50 23.71 -0.08 1.79
C SER A 50 23.02 -1.28 1.15
N VAL A 51 21.78 -1.12 0.73
CA VAL A 51 20.99 -2.17 0.06
C VAL A 51 21.68 -2.58 -1.25
N SER A 52 21.79 -3.89 -1.49
CA SER A 52 22.49 -4.43 -2.66
C SER A 52 21.85 -4.03 -3.98
N ASN A 53 20.52 -3.90 -4.03
CA ASN A 53 19.79 -3.43 -5.21
C ASN A 53 19.10 -2.11 -4.90
N LYS A 54 19.62 -1.03 -5.48
CA LYS A 54 19.10 0.33 -5.26
C LYS A 54 17.67 0.55 -5.79
N LEU A 55 17.16 -0.35 -6.62
CA LEU A 55 15.76 -0.32 -7.05
C LEU A 55 14.78 -0.42 -5.88
N TYR A 56 15.17 -1.08 -4.79
CA TYR A 56 14.34 -1.18 -3.58
C TYR A 56 14.16 0.16 -2.86
N LEU A 57 15.03 1.12 -3.12
CA LEU A 57 14.90 2.48 -2.59
C LEU A 57 13.78 3.30 -3.26
N LEU A 58 13.22 2.81 -4.36
CA LEU A 58 12.10 3.45 -5.05
C LEU A 58 10.75 3.28 -4.32
N GLY A 59 10.75 2.62 -3.16
CA GLY A 59 9.55 2.43 -2.35
C GLY A 59 8.79 3.72 -2.07
N GLY A 60 9.49 4.84 -1.84
CA GLY A 60 8.88 6.15 -1.64
C GLY A 60 8.13 6.66 -2.88
N VAL A 61 8.72 6.48 -4.06
CA VAL A 61 8.07 6.84 -5.33
C VAL A 61 6.82 5.99 -5.55
N ILE A 62 6.96 4.67 -5.35
CA ILE A 62 5.84 3.74 -5.44
C ILE A 62 4.75 4.11 -4.41
N GLY A 63 5.15 4.48 -3.19
CA GLY A 63 4.23 4.92 -2.14
C GLY A 63 3.41 6.14 -2.54
N ALA A 64 4.01 7.10 -3.23
CA ALA A 64 3.29 8.28 -3.74
C ALA A 64 2.21 7.89 -4.76
N PHE A 65 2.52 6.96 -5.68
CA PHE A 65 1.55 6.45 -6.64
C PHE A 65 0.46 5.60 -5.97
N ILE A 66 0.81 4.81 -4.96
CA ILE A 66 -0.16 4.04 -4.17
C ILE A 66 -1.14 4.99 -3.49
N THR A 67 -0.64 6.01 -2.80
CA THR A 67 -1.50 6.99 -2.13
C THR A 67 -2.43 7.69 -3.12
N PHE A 68 -1.90 8.09 -4.26
CA PHE A 68 -2.69 8.68 -5.35
C PHE A 68 -3.82 7.75 -5.79
N THR A 69 -3.49 6.49 -6.06
CA THR A 69 -4.46 5.48 -6.53
C THR A 69 -5.53 5.20 -5.47
N VAL A 70 -5.12 5.07 -4.20
CA VAL A 70 -6.04 4.82 -3.09
C VAL A 70 -7.02 5.96 -2.92
N ILE A 71 -6.55 7.21 -2.91
CA ILE A 71 -7.42 8.38 -2.77
C ILE A 71 -8.43 8.44 -3.91
N LYS A 72 -7.96 8.25 -5.13
CA LYS A 72 -8.81 8.28 -6.32
C LYS A 72 -9.86 7.15 -6.32
N SER A 73 -9.48 5.97 -5.88
CA SER A 73 -10.38 4.82 -5.78
C SER A 73 -11.47 5.04 -4.74
N ILE A 74 -11.11 5.55 -3.56
CA ILE A 74 -12.07 5.85 -2.49
C ILE A 74 -13.03 6.96 -2.92
N SER A 75 -12.52 7.98 -3.59
CA SER A 75 -13.34 9.08 -4.10
C SER A 75 -14.38 8.61 -5.12
N GLY A 76 -14.03 7.62 -5.97
CA GLY A 76 -14.92 7.14 -7.02
C GLY A 76 -15.84 5.98 -6.60
N LEU A 77 -15.33 5.07 -5.77
CA LEU A 77 -16.02 3.80 -5.45
C LEU A 77 -16.57 3.73 -4.02
N GLY A 78 -16.17 4.65 -3.17
CA GLY A 78 -16.43 4.60 -1.74
C GLY A 78 -15.40 3.77 -0.98
N PRO A 79 -15.24 4.03 0.34
CA PRO A 79 -14.13 3.46 1.10
C PRO A 79 -14.19 1.93 1.23
N ALA A 80 -15.37 1.36 1.45
CA ALA A 80 -15.50 -0.07 1.66
C ALA A 80 -15.17 -0.88 0.39
N TYR A 81 -15.80 -0.51 -0.72
CA TYR A 81 -15.61 -1.22 -1.99
C TYR A 81 -14.19 -1.05 -2.54
N ALA A 82 -13.66 0.17 -2.49
CA ALA A 82 -12.28 0.44 -2.91
C ALA A 82 -11.27 -0.37 -2.09
N THR A 83 -11.45 -0.44 -0.77
CA THR A 83 -10.56 -1.19 0.12
C THR A 83 -10.60 -2.69 -0.19
N MET A 84 -11.77 -3.25 -0.48
CA MET A 84 -11.91 -4.66 -0.87
C MET A 84 -11.14 -4.96 -2.16
N LEU A 85 -11.27 -4.12 -3.18
CA LEU A 85 -10.58 -4.31 -4.46
C LEU A 85 -9.07 -4.17 -4.31
N ILE A 86 -8.62 -3.19 -3.52
CA ILE A 86 -7.20 -2.98 -3.24
C ILE A 86 -6.61 -4.20 -2.53
N LEU A 87 -7.30 -4.71 -1.51
CA LEU A 87 -6.86 -5.87 -0.74
C LEU A 87 -6.75 -7.12 -1.63
N LEU A 88 -7.75 -7.37 -2.47
CA LEU A 88 -7.74 -8.49 -3.41
C LEU A 88 -6.57 -8.36 -4.39
N SER A 89 -6.36 -7.18 -4.96
CA SER A 89 -5.27 -6.92 -5.90
C SER A 89 -3.90 -7.14 -5.26
N GLN A 90 -3.72 -6.65 -4.05
CA GLN A 90 -2.48 -6.86 -3.28
C GLN A 90 -2.21 -8.34 -3.03
N LEU A 91 -3.24 -9.09 -2.65
CA LEU A 91 -3.11 -10.51 -2.36
C LEU A 91 -2.71 -11.30 -3.62
N VAL A 92 -3.37 -11.03 -4.75
CA VAL A 92 -3.07 -11.70 -6.03
C VAL A 92 -1.63 -11.40 -6.46
N VAL A 93 -1.22 -10.13 -6.42
CA VAL A 93 0.15 -9.74 -6.77
C VAL A 93 1.17 -10.40 -5.85
N SER A 94 0.90 -10.43 -4.55
CA SER A 94 1.79 -11.08 -3.57
C SER A 94 1.92 -12.59 -3.84
N CYS A 95 0.83 -13.27 -4.16
CA CYS A 95 0.87 -14.69 -4.52
C CYS A 95 1.71 -14.93 -5.80
N VAL A 96 1.59 -14.05 -6.78
CA VAL A 96 2.39 -14.14 -8.01
C VAL A 96 3.87 -13.93 -7.71
N ILE A 97 4.21 -12.93 -6.89
CA ILE A 97 5.59 -12.66 -6.48
C ILE A 97 6.19 -13.88 -5.76
N GLU A 98 5.47 -14.47 -4.83
CA GLU A 98 5.90 -15.67 -4.10
C GLU A 98 6.07 -16.87 -5.04
N ALA A 99 5.15 -17.06 -5.99
CA ALA A 99 5.18 -18.19 -6.91
C ALA A 99 6.38 -18.13 -7.87
N ILE A 100 6.77 -16.93 -8.29
CA ILE A 100 7.90 -16.71 -9.19
C ILE A 100 9.21 -16.55 -8.42
N GLY A 101 9.16 -16.14 -7.15
CA GLY A 101 10.33 -15.84 -6.33
C GLY A 101 10.99 -14.53 -6.71
N LEU A 102 10.21 -13.51 -7.12
CA LEU A 102 10.70 -12.18 -7.45
C LEU A 102 11.19 -11.42 -6.21
N PHE A 103 12.06 -10.45 -6.41
CA PHE A 103 12.58 -9.54 -5.36
C PHE A 103 13.24 -10.26 -4.19
N ASP A 104 13.98 -11.35 -4.45
CA ASP A 104 14.67 -12.15 -3.44
C ASP A 104 13.73 -12.79 -2.40
N THR A 105 12.42 -12.86 -2.69
CA THR A 105 11.46 -13.60 -1.86
C THR A 105 11.62 -15.10 -2.04
N GLU A 106 11.41 -15.86 -0.96
CA GLU A 106 11.42 -17.31 -1.04
C GLU A 106 10.30 -17.81 -1.96
N LYS A 107 10.67 -18.70 -2.87
CA LYS A 107 9.72 -19.29 -3.81
C LYS A 107 8.79 -20.26 -3.08
N ALA A 108 7.56 -19.86 -2.86
CA ALA A 108 6.53 -20.70 -2.27
C ALA A 108 5.70 -21.39 -3.34
N GLN A 109 5.33 -22.66 -3.09
CA GLN A 109 4.42 -23.36 -3.97
C GLN A 109 3.01 -22.79 -3.86
N LEU A 110 2.33 -22.68 -5.00
CA LEU A 110 0.95 -22.23 -5.05
C LEU A 110 0.06 -23.38 -4.53
N GLU A 111 -0.35 -23.28 -3.27
CA GLU A 111 -1.22 -24.28 -2.66
C GLU A 111 -2.68 -24.05 -3.07
N TRP A 112 -3.45 -25.14 -3.16
CA TRP A 112 -4.88 -25.07 -3.46
C TRP A 112 -5.65 -24.22 -2.45
N SER A 113 -5.20 -24.18 -1.19
CA SER A 113 -5.81 -23.34 -0.16
C SER A 113 -5.75 -21.86 -0.49
N LYS A 114 -4.66 -21.39 -1.08
CA LYS A 114 -4.52 -19.98 -1.52
C LYS A 114 -5.48 -19.66 -2.66
N LEU A 115 -5.62 -20.57 -3.62
CA LEU A 115 -6.54 -20.39 -4.74
C LEU A 115 -8.01 -20.35 -4.27
N ILE A 116 -8.39 -21.25 -3.36
CA ILE A 116 -9.72 -21.28 -2.75
C ILE A 116 -9.98 -19.97 -1.98
N GLY A 117 -8.99 -19.48 -1.22
CA GLY A 117 -9.09 -18.21 -0.49
C GLY A 117 -9.36 -17.02 -1.42
N VAL A 118 -8.67 -16.94 -2.55
CA VAL A 118 -8.89 -15.87 -3.55
C VAL A 118 -10.30 -15.96 -4.15
N ILE A 119 -10.77 -17.17 -4.47
CA ILE A 119 -12.12 -17.38 -5.00
C ILE A 119 -13.17 -16.93 -3.99
N LEU A 120 -13.00 -17.26 -2.71
CA LEU A 120 -13.91 -16.84 -1.64
C LEU A 120 -13.93 -15.31 -1.49
N MET A 121 -12.78 -14.66 -1.59
CA MET A 121 -12.69 -13.19 -1.54
C MET A 121 -13.43 -12.53 -2.71
N VAL A 122 -13.24 -13.02 -3.92
CA VAL A 122 -13.95 -12.52 -5.11
C VAL A 122 -15.45 -12.70 -4.95
N SER A 123 -15.89 -13.87 -4.47
CA SER A 123 -17.30 -14.16 -4.21
C SER A 123 -17.88 -13.19 -3.17
N GLY A 124 -17.14 -12.93 -2.09
CA GLY A 124 -17.53 -11.98 -1.04
C GLY A 124 -17.67 -10.55 -1.57
N ILE A 125 -16.79 -10.10 -2.44
CA ILE A 125 -16.86 -8.78 -3.07
C ILE A 125 -18.11 -8.67 -3.95
N ILE A 126 -18.41 -9.68 -4.74
CA ILE A 126 -19.59 -9.70 -5.60
C ILE A 126 -20.87 -9.63 -4.76
N VAL A 127 -20.95 -10.36 -3.66
CA VAL A 127 -22.10 -10.33 -2.75
C VAL A 127 -22.23 -8.97 -2.09
N PHE A 128 -21.13 -8.37 -1.68
CA PHE A 128 -21.12 -7.04 -1.04
C PHE A 128 -21.60 -5.95 -2.00
N GLN A 129 -21.25 -6.03 -3.27
CA GLN A 129 -21.65 -5.05 -4.28
C GLN A 129 -23.16 -5.05 -4.57
N LYS A 130 -23.81 -6.19 -4.38
CA LYS A 130 -25.27 -6.28 -4.49
C LYS A 130 -25.91 -5.68 -3.23
#